data_7f083cf58b7dd38372521cbc0381e729
#
_entry.id   7f083cf58b7dd38372521cbc0381e729
#
_cell.length_a   1.000
_cell.length_b   1.000
_cell.length_c   1.000
_cell.angle_alpha   90.00
_cell.angle_beta   90.00
_cell.angle_gamma   90.00
#
_symmetry.space_group_name_H-M   'P 1'
#
loop_
_entity.id
_entity.type
_entity.pdbx_description
1 polymer ?
#
loop_
_entity_poly.entity_id
_entity_poly.type
_entity_poly.pdbx_seq_one_letter_code
_entity_poly.pdbx_strand_id
1 'polypeptide(L)'
;MTILDKYVIKQCFTSFLFFTIVLSLVAWINEAIELVESLARDGHSVATVVDLIALTIPKILVRVFPISAFAATVFTMIRLSNESELTVMLAAGLRPRQIAKPYFKFGLITTLFALSMSIYLAPQAEKLLSEKKFELSQAYASKFLKAGKFQHPSLGVTLFIRDISTNGEILDVFISDRRDDVFTYDYSAASAYLLASENKAVFVLTNGVIQIYNTDQKLLSLTNFDELTYDLSEAFEKNNEHQIRLGQLPTYLLWNDPVAAMNTANKTLAQVLENFHSRIQSALLCLVATLIGFATLYAAGFSRYGRGRFVALAIFFLANVKIVESAVIAITRSNPSSWPLVYLPTLFGLSMCVFMLKFSEHKWKLRLKRN
;
A
#
# COMPACT_ATOMS: atom_id res chain seq x y z
N MET A 1 -10.71 -23.29 27.48
CA MET A 1 -11.20 -21.90 27.51
C MET A 1 -12.24 -21.80 28.61
N THR A 2 -12.08 -20.86 29.53
CA THR A 2 -13.09 -20.59 30.55
C THR A 2 -14.31 -19.88 29.93
N ILE A 3 -15.47 -19.90 30.60
CA ILE A 3 -16.69 -19.21 30.13
C ILE A 3 -16.40 -17.71 29.95
N LEU A 4 -15.62 -17.12 30.86
CA LEU A 4 -15.14 -15.75 30.78
C LEU A 4 -14.31 -15.45 29.53
N ASP A 5 -13.36 -16.36 29.19
CA ASP A 5 -12.55 -16.20 27.99
C ASP A 5 -13.44 -16.11 26.72
N LYS A 6 -14.42 -17.02 26.61
CA LYS A 6 -15.33 -17.05 25.45
C LYS A 6 -16.17 -15.78 25.35
N TYR A 7 -16.66 -15.29 26.49
CA TYR A 7 -17.47 -14.08 26.57
C TYR A 7 -16.69 -12.84 26.08
N VAL A 8 -15.52 -12.60 26.67
CA VAL A 8 -14.69 -11.43 26.34
C VAL A 8 -14.20 -11.51 24.90
N ILE A 9 -13.74 -12.67 24.45
CA ILE A 9 -13.29 -12.85 23.06
C ILE A 9 -14.44 -12.59 22.06
N LYS A 10 -15.66 -13.08 22.35
CA LYS A 10 -16.82 -12.82 21.49
C LYS A 10 -17.12 -11.32 21.38
N GLN A 11 -17.08 -10.60 22.49
CA GLN A 11 -17.26 -9.13 22.49
C GLN A 11 -16.17 -8.41 21.70
N CYS A 12 -14.90 -8.76 21.92
CA CYS A 12 -13.79 -8.20 21.17
C CYS A 12 -13.94 -8.48 19.67
N PHE A 13 -14.35 -9.68 19.30
CA PHE A 13 -14.51 -10.06 17.89
C PHE A 13 -15.64 -9.30 17.20
N THR A 14 -16.79 -9.14 17.87
CA THR A 14 -17.91 -8.35 17.35
C THR A 14 -17.51 -6.89 17.14
N SER A 15 -16.83 -6.29 18.13
CA SER A 15 -16.31 -4.93 18.00
C SER A 15 -15.22 -4.81 16.93
N PHE A 16 -14.35 -5.82 16.82
CA PHE A 16 -13.30 -5.88 15.81
C PHE A 16 -13.88 -5.90 14.39
N LEU A 17 -14.89 -6.73 14.17
CA LEU A 17 -15.56 -6.81 12.87
C LEU A 17 -16.18 -5.46 12.49
N PHE A 18 -16.87 -4.82 13.43
CA PHE A 18 -17.46 -3.49 13.24
C PHE A 18 -16.40 -2.45 12.87
N PHE A 19 -15.34 -2.30 13.67
CA PHE A 19 -14.27 -1.33 13.39
C PHE A 19 -13.51 -1.66 12.10
N THR A 20 -13.30 -2.94 11.81
CA THR A 20 -12.65 -3.36 10.55
C THR A 20 -13.47 -2.92 9.35
N ILE A 21 -14.79 -3.16 9.35
CA ILE A 21 -15.66 -2.75 8.25
C ILE A 21 -15.64 -1.23 8.09
N VAL A 22 -15.87 -0.48 9.17
CA VAL A 22 -15.92 0.99 9.10
C VAL A 22 -14.61 1.59 8.63
N LEU A 23 -13.48 1.20 9.25
CA LEU A 23 -12.17 1.74 8.90
C LEU A 23 -11.71 1.29 7.51
N SER A 24 -12.04 0.05 7.12
CA SER A 24 -11.74 -0.42 5.76
C SER A 24 -12.55 0.32 4.70
N LEU A 25 -13.81 0.64 4.97
CA LEU A 25 -14.64 1.45 4.07
C LEU A 25 -14.05 2.84 3.87
N VAL A 26 -13.64 3.51 4.95
CA VAL A 26 -13.01 4.83 4.86
C VAL A 26 -11.69 4.78 4.06
N ALA A 27 -10.84 3.79 4.36
CA ALA A 27 -9.58 3.61 3.64
C ALA A 27 -9.80 3.22 2.18
N TRP A 28 -10.83 2.40 1.90
CA TRP A 28 -11.18 1.95 0.56
C TRP A 28 -11.71 3.08 -0.32
N ILE A 29 -12.52 4.00 0.23
CA ILE A 29 -13.01 5.17 -0.49
C ILE A 29 -11.83 6.03 -0.99
N ASN A 30 -10.81 6.26 -0.15
CA ASN A 30 -9.63 7.03 -0.57
C ASN A 30 -8.86 6.34 -1.70
N GLU A 31 -8.63 5.04 -1.61
CA GLU A 31 -7.95 4.25 -2.66
C GLU A 31 -8.81 4.18 -3.94
N ALA A 32 -10.16 4.12 -3.80
CA ALA A 32 -11.10 4.11 -4.91
C ALA A 32 -11.09 5.45 -5.67
N ILE A 33 -11.06 6.58 -4.98
CA ILE A 33 -10.99 7.91 -5.62
C ILE A 33 -9.72 8.03 -6.46
N GLU A 34 -8.56 7.65 -5.91
CA GLU A 34 -7.28 7.70 -6.61
C GLU A 34 -7.28 6.82 -7.87
N LEU A 35 -7.87 5.61 -7.78
CA LEU A 35 -8.03 4.70 -8.91
C LEU A 35 -9.01 5.24 -9.97
N VAL A 36 -10.16 5.76 -9.55
CA VAL A 36 -11.15 6.34 -10.46
C VAL A 36 -10.57 7.54 -11.19
N GLU A 37 -9.87 8.44 -10.50
CA GLU A 37 -9.24 9.60 -11.15
C GLU A 37 -8.19 9.19 -12.20
N SER A 38 -7.43 8.11 -11.96
CA SER A 38 -6.45 7.62 -12.91
C SER A 38 -7.09 6.96 -14.14
N LEU A 39 -8.18 6.19 -13.95
CA LEU A 39 -8.81 5.38 -14.99
C LEU A 39 -9.97 6.11 -15.71
N ALA A 40 -10.66 7.06 -15.04
CA ALA A 40 -11.75 7.81 -15.66
C ALA A 40 -11.27 8.71 -16.81
N ARG A 41 -10.01 9.18 -16.74
CA ARG A 41 -9.39 9.93 -17.84
C ARG A 41 -9.25 9.08 -19.10
N ASP A 42 -9.19 7.75 -18.94
CA ASP A 42 -8.93 6.81 -20.01
C ASP A 42 -10.21 6.16 -20.59
N GLY A 43 -11.40 6.48 -20.06
CA GLY A 43 -12.69 6.05 -20.61
C GLY A 43 -13.02 4.57 -20.36
N HIS A 44 -12.53 3.98 -19.27
CA HIS A 44 -12.80 2.60 -18.87
C HIS A 44 -14.24 2.35 -18.43
N SER A 45 -14.72 1.12 -18.59
CA SER A 45 -16.02 0.73 -18.07
C SER A 45 -16.04 0.74 -16.54
N VAL A 46 -17.17 1.13 -15.95
CA VAL A 46 -17.36 1.16 -14.49
C VAL A 46 -17.10 -0.23 -13.87
N ALA A 47 -17.50 -1.31 -14.56
CA ALA A 47 -17.30 -2.67 -14.10
C ALA A 47 -15.81 -3.01 -13.93
N THR A 48 -14.97 -2.64 -14.90
CA THR A 48 -13.51 -2.85 -14.83
C THR A 48 -12.89 -2.10 -13.66
N VAL A 49 -13.35 -0.87 -13.40
CA VAL A 49 -12.87 -0.06 -12.28
C VAL A 49 -13.23 -0.70 -10.93
N VAL A 50 -14.46 -1.20 -10.79
CA VAL A 50 -14.92 -1.89 -9.56
C VAL A 50 -14.08 -3.14 -9.28
N ASP A 51 -13.79 -3.95 -10.32
CA ASP A 51 -12.94 -5.15 -10.18
C ASP A 51 -11.53 -4.79 -9.68
N LEU A 52 -10.93 -3.72 -10.23
CA LEU A 52 -9.61 -3.28 -9.80
C LEU A 52 -9.60 -2.75 -8.35
N ILE A 53 -10.66 -2.00 -7.99
CA ILE A 53 -10.81 -1.48 -6.63
C ILE A 53 -10.99 -2.65 -5.63
N ALA A 54 -11.72 -3.71 -5.98
CA ALA A 54 -11.88 -4.87 -5.12
C ALA A 54 -10.53 -5.57 -4.80
N LEU A 55 -9.59 -5.59 -5.75
CA LEU A 55 -8.25 -6.14 -5.54
C LEU A 55 -7.40 -5.35 -4.54
N THR A 56 -7.77 -4.13 -4.17
CA THR A 56 -7.05 -3.34 -3.15
C THR A 56 -7.43 -3.76 -1.73
N ILE A 57 -8.57 -4.44 -1.52
CA ILE A 57 -9.11 -4.79 -0.19
C ILE A 57 -8.11 -5.54 0.69
N PRO A 58 -7.42 -6.61 0.24
CA PRO A 58 -6.49 -7.35 1.11
C PRO A 58 -5.37 -6.48 1.68
N LYS A 59 -4.83 -5.57 0.88
CA LYS A 59 -3.80 -4.61 1.30
C LYS A 59 -4.31 -3.63 2.35
N ILE A 60 -5.53 -3.14 2.17
CA ILE A 60 -6.20 -2.25 3.13
C ILE A 60 -6.40 -2.97 4.46
N LEU A 61 -6.87 -4.22 4.44
CA LEU A 61 -7.10 -5.01 5.65
C LEU A 61 -5.83 -5.21 6.46
N VAL A 62 -4.68 -5.46 5.84
CA VAL A 62 -3.39 -5.57 6.54
C VAL A 62 -3.07 -4.30 7.34
N ARG A 63 -3.37 -3.11 6.81
CA ARG A 63 -3.13 -1.82 7.48
C ARG A 63 -4.16 -1.53 8.57
N VAL A 64 -5.40 -1.93 8.36
CA VAL A 64 -6.55 -1.62 9.22
C VAL A 64 -6.63 -2.56 10.44
N PHE A 65 -6.24 -3.82 10.32
CA PHE A 65 -6.36 -4.82 11.38
C PHE A 65 -5.73 -4.42 12.72
N PRO A 66 -4.49 -3.89 12.80
CA PRO A 66 -3.92 -3.48 14.09
C PRO A 66 -4.74 -2.36 14.76
N ILE A 67 -5.24 -1.41 13.97
CA ILE A 67 -6.03 -0.28 14.48
C ILE A 67 -7.40 -0.77 14.95
N SER A 68 -8.03 -1.66 14.18
CA SER A 68 -9.31 -2.28 14.55
C SER A 68 -9.21 -3.15 15.79
N ALA A 69 -8.12 -3.92 15.94
CA ALA A 69 -7.87 -4.75 17.12
C ALA A 69 -7.66 -3.89 18.38
N PHE A 70 -6.94 -2.78 18.25
CA PHE A 70 -6.81 -1.77 19.28
C PHE A 70 -8.17 -1.17 19.68
N ALA A 71 -8.92 -0.66 18.71
CA ALA A 71 -10.22 -0.03 18.93
C ALA A 71 -11.22 -0.99 19.59
N ALA A 72 -11.27 -2.24 19.10
CA ALA A 72 -12.10 -3.29 19.66
C ALA A 72 -11.76 -3.58 21.13
N THR A 73 -10.48 -3.65 21.45
CA THR A 73 -10.02 -3.89 22.82
C THR A 73 -10.36 -2.73 23.73
N VAL A 74 -10.08 -1.50 23.30
CA VAL A 74 -10.41 -0.27 24.03
C VAL A 74 -11.92 -0.18 24.29
N PHE A 75 -12.73 -0.39 23.24
CA PHE A 75 -14.19 -0.35 23.35
C PHE A 75 -14.73 -1.42 24.31
N THR A 76 -14.26 -2.66 24.19
CA THR A 76 -14.68 -3.76 25.07
C THR A 76 -14.29 -3.48 26.53
N MET A 77 -13.08 -2.96 26.78
CA MET A 77 -12.63 -2.59 28.13
C MET A 77 -13.47 -1.47 28.73
N ILE A 78 -13.81 -0.45 27.95
CA ILE A 78 -14.68 0.65 28.38
C ILE A 78 -16.07 0.11 28.74
N ARG A 79 -16.62 -0.75 27.89
CA ARG A 79 -17.94 -1.38 28.10
C ARG A 79 -17.97 -2.20 29.39
N LEU A 80 -17.04 -3.16 29.57
CA LEU A 80 -16.97 -3.99 30.77
C LEU A 80 -16.79 -3.14 32.05
N SER A 81 -16.07 -2.03 31.93
CA SER A 81 -15.89 -1.11 33.04
C SER A 81 -17.15 -0.29 33.32
N ASN A 82 -17.94 0.12 32.33
CA ASN A 82 -19.20 0.87 32.50
C ASN A 82 -20.30 -0.01 33.08
N GLU A 83 -20.37 -1.26 32.64
CA GLU A 83 -21.30 -2.28 33.14
C GLU A 83 -20.87 -2.85 34.50
N SER A 84 -19.79 -2.33 35.11
CA SER A 84 -19.21 -2.78 36.39
C SER A 84 -18.73 -4.23 36.40
N GLU A 85 -18.74 -4.92 35.26
CA GLU A 85 -18.30 -6.31 35.12
C GLU A 85 -16.80 -6.48 35.49
N LEU A 86 -15.95 -5.53 35.06
CA LEU A 86 -14.55 -5.53 35.45
C LEU A 86 -14.35 -5.43 36.97
N THR A 87 -15.22 -4.65 37.64
CA THR A 87 -15.23 -4.50 39.10
C THR A 87 -15.59 -5.82 39.79
N VAL A 88 -16.62 -6.49 39.30
CA VAL A 88 -17.05 -7.81 39.80
C VAL A 88 -15.97 -8.86 39.62
N MET A 89 -15.31 -8.87 38.45
CA MET A 89 -14.18 -9.79 38.18
C MET A 89 -13.04 -9.60 39.20
N LEU A 90 -12.70 -8.36 39.51
CA LEU A 90 -11.65 -8.04 40.46
C LEU A 90 -12.08 -8.34 41.91
N ALA A 91 -13.35 -8.08 42.26
CA ALA A 91 -13.92 -8.46 43.55
C ALA A 91 -13.98 -9.96 43.79
N ALA A 92 -14.19 -10.73 42.72
CA ALA A 92 -14.09 -12.20 42.73
C ALA A 92 -12.66 -12.74 42.83
N GLY A 93 -11.65 -11.87 42.97
CA GLY A 93 -10.25 -12.24 43.18
C GLY A 93 -9.48 -12.62 41.93
N LEU A 94 -10.00 -12.31 40.72
CA LEU A 94 -9.29 -12.57 39.47
C LEU A 94 -8.02 -11.73 39.37
N ARG A 95 -6.90 -12.39 39.12
CA ARG A 95 -5.60 -11.74 38.96
C ARG A 95 -5.52 -10.98 37.63
N PRO A 96 -4.72 -9.90 37.53
CA PRO A 96 -4.52 -9.15 36.26
C PRO A 96 -4.21 -10.01 35.07
N ARG A 97 -3.38 -11.04 35.28
CA ARG A 97 -3.00 -12.00 34.22
C ARG A 97 -4.17 -12.84 33.71
N GLN A 98 -5.15 -13.15 34.59
CA GLN A 98 -6.34 -13.91 34.19
C GLN A 98 -7.29 -13.05 33.35
N ILE A 99 -7.39 -11.76 33.67
CA ILE A 99 -8.19 -10.80 32.90
C ILE A 99 -7.49 -10.46 31.56
N ALA A 100 -6.16 -10.44 31.52
CA ALA A 100 -5.38 -10.23 30.29
C ALA A 100 -5.46 -11.39 29.29
N LYS A 101 -5.65 -12.62 29.78
CA LYS A 101 -5.61 -13.85 28.98
C LYS A 101 -6.57 -13.86 27.78
N PRO A 102 -7.85 -13.48 27.87
CA PRO A 102 -8.75 -13.42 26.73
C PRO A 102 -8.30 -12.38 25.69
N TYR A 103 -7.79 -11.22 26.11
CA TYR A 103 -7.26 -10.20 25.18
C TYR A 103 -6.00 -10.67 24.45
N PHE A 104 -5.09 -11.35 25.15
CA PHE A 104 -3.93 -11.98 24.52
C PHE A 104 -4.33 -13.01 23.49
N LYS A 105 -5.32 -13.88 23.78
CA LYS A 105 -5.85 -14.86 22.83
C LYS A 105 -6.51 -14.19 21.64
N PHE A 106 -7.30 -13.14 21.87
CA PHE A 106 -7.89 -12.34 20.79
C PHE A 106 -6.82 -11.70 19.90
N GLY A 107 -5.80 -11.06 20.52
CA GLY A 107 -4.67 -10.50 19.78
C GLY A 107 -3.90 -11.54 18.97
N LEU A 108 -3.73 -12.76 19.49
CA LEU A 108 -3.08 -13.86 18.76
C LEU A 108 -3.92 -14.29 17.56
N ILE A 109 -5.23 -14.44 17.73
CA ILE A 109 -6.14 -14.81 16.63
C ILE A 109 -6.11 -13.74 15.53
N THR A 110 -6.24 -12.46 15.90
CA THR A 110 -6.19 -11.35 14.92
C THR A 110 -4.82 -11.26 14.23
N THR A 111 -3.72 -11.57 14.93
CA THR A 111 -2.38 -11.67 14.35
C THR A 111 -2.30 -12.79 13.30
N LEU A 112 -2.86 -13.97 13.56
CA LEU A 112 -2.87 -15.06 12.60
C LEU A 112 -3.67 -14.71 11.34
N PHE A 113 -4.83 -14.04 11.50
CA PHE A 113 -5.59 -13.51 10.36
C PHE A 113 -4.78 -12.46 9.57
N ALA A 114 -4.18 -11.50 10.26
CA ALA A 114 -3.35 -10.48 9.62
C ALA A 114 -2.14 -11.09 8.90
N LEU A 115 -1.54 -12.14 9.48
CA LEU A 115 -0.41 -12.85 8.89
C LEU A 115 -0.81 -13.55 7.58
N SER A 116 -1.96 -14.25 7.57
CA SER A 116 -2.46 -14.89 6.36
C SER A 116 -2.76 -13.88 5.25
N MET A 117 -3.31 -12.71 5.60
CA MET A 117 -3.54 -11.62 4.66
C MET A 117 -2.23 -11.05 4.12
N SER A 118 -1.26 -10.78 5.01
CA SER A 118 0.00 -10.13 4.64
C SER A 118 0.95 -11.03 3.83
N ILE A 119 1.00 -12.33 4.16
CA ILE A 119 1.92 -13.28 3.50
C ILE A 119 1.36 -13.79 2.18
N TYR A 120 0.04 -13.97 2.08
CA TYR A 120 -0.58 -14.69 0.96
C TYR A 120 -1.52 -13.81 0.14
N LEU A 121 -2.60 -13.28 0.74
CA LEU A 121 -3.64 -12.60 -0.03
C LEU A 121 -3.21 -11.24 -0.60
N ALA A 122 -2.52 -10.43 0.20
CA ALA A 122 -2.12 -9.09 -0.25
C ALA A 122 -1.12 -9.13 -1.42
N PRO A 123 -0.05 -9.96 -1.42
CA PRO A 123 0.86 -10.06 -2.56
C PRO A 123 0.17 -10.56 -3.83
N GLN A 124 -0.72 -11.56 -3.73
CA GLN A 124 -1.45 -12.07 -4.88
C GLN A 124 -2.40 -11.03 -5.47
N ALA A 125 -3.15 -10.33 -4.61
CA ALA A 125 -4.05 -9.27 -5.05
C ALA A 125 -3.30 -8.09 -5.69
N GLU A 126 -2.14 -7.68 -5.11
CA GLU A 126 -1.30 -6.64 -5.70
C GLU A 126 -0.71 -7.05 -7.06
N LYS A 127 -0.34 -8.33 -7.21
CA LYS A 127 0.14 -8.88 -8.48
C LYS A 127 -0.96 -8.81 -9.55
N LEU A 128 -2.14 -9.37 -9.26
CA LEU A 128 -3.29 -9.34 -10.16
C LEU A 128 -3.73 -7.91 -10.52
N LEU A 129 -3.71 -7.00 -9.55
CA LEU A 129 -4.02 -5.60 -9.78
C LEU A 129 -3.04 -4.96 -10.76
N SER A 130 -1.74 -5.26 -10.62
CA SER A 130 -0.70 -4.73 -11.47
C SER A 130 -0.78 -5.30 -12.89
N GLU A 131 -1.00 -6.61 -13.02
CA GLU A 131 -1.19 -7.29 -14.31
C GLU A 131 -2.38 -6.71 -15.07
N LYS A 132 -3.54 -6.58 -14.39
CA LYS A 132 -4.73 -5.98 -15.00
C LYS A 132 -4.53 -4.52 -15.40
N LYS A 133 -3.85 -3.72 -14.54
CA LYS A 133 -3.50 -2.34 -14.90
C LYS A 133 -2.59 -2.27 -16.12
N PHE A 134 -1.64 -3.19 -16.22
CA PHE A 134 -0.74 -3.27 -17.35
C PHE A 134 -1.47 -3.68 -18.66
N GLU A 135 -2.32 -4.70 -18.61
CA GLU A 135 -3.17 -5.10 -19.74
C GLU A 135 -4.04 -3.92 -20.24
N LEU A 136 -4.64 -3.19 -19.29
CA LEU A 136 -5.42 -2.02 -19.62
C LEU A 136 -4.56 -0.93 -20.25
N SER A 137 -3.38 -0.65 -19.76
CA SER A 137 -2.49 0.36 -20.33
C SER A 137 -2.04 -0.02 -21.74
N GLN A 138 -1.78 -1.30 -22.03
CA GLN A 138 -1.44 -1.76 -23.37
C GLN A 138 -2.62 -1.66 -24.36
N ALA A 139 -3.81 -2.05 -23.93
CA ALA A 139 -5.01 -1.90 -24.76
C ALA A 139 -5.30 -0.42 -25.11
N TYR A 140 -4.79 0.51 -24.30
CA TYR A 140 -4.90 1.95 -24.54
C TYR A 140 -3.76 2.52 -25.37
N ALA A 141 -2.59 1.92 -25.37
CA ALA A 141 -1.51 2.38 -26.25
C ALA A 141 -1.98 2.44 -27.71
N SER A 142 -2.81 1.48 -28.14
CA SER A 142 -3.47 1.52 -29.46
C SER A 142 -4.62 2.54 -29.58
N LYS A 143 -5.23 2.98 -28.46
CA LYS A 143 -6.30 4.00 -28.41
C LYS A 143 -5.79 5.41 -28.08
N PHE A 144 -4.51 5.56 -27.72
CA PHE A 144 -3.90 6.87 -27.41
C PHE A 144 -3.77 7.78 -28.62
N LEU A 145 -3.91 7.23 -29.81
CA LEU A 145 -3.92 8.01 -31.04
C LEU A 145 -5.28 8.72 -31.18
N LYS A 146 -5.42 9.88 -30.51
CA LYS A 146 -6.61 10.74 -30.66
C LYS A 146 -6.37 11.72 -31.79
N ALA A 147 -7.20 11.62 -32.83
CA ALA A 147 -7.20 12.58 -33.91
C ALA A 147 -7.59 13.99 -33.40
N GLY A 148 -6.97 15.01 -33.97
CA GLY A 148 -7.30 16.41 -33.76
C GLY A 148 -6.75 17.03 -32.47
N LYS A 149 -5.85 16.36 -31.71
CA LYS A 149 -5.26 16.90 -30.47
C LYS A 149 -3.75 16.67 -30.39
N PHE A 150 -3.05 17.66 -29.85
CA PHE A 150 -1.65 17.49 -29.48
C PHE A 150 -1.55 16.57 -28.25
N GLN A 151 -0.65 15.61 -28.32
CA GLN A 151 -0.39 14.62 -27.30
C GLN A 151 1.10 14.65 -26.95
N HIS A 152 1.42 14.40 -25.69
CA HIS A 152 2.80 14.34 -25.21
C HIS A 152 3.09 12.93 -24.65
N PRO A 153 3.40 11.95 -25.53
CA PRO A 153 3.63 10.57 -25.10
C PRO A 153 4.82 10.42 -24.15
N SER A 154 5.83 11.29 -24.27
CA SER A 154 6.94 11.39 -23.29
C SER A 154 7.42 12.83 -23.15
N LEU A 155 8.27 13.06 -22.13
CA LEU A 155 8.93 14.36 -21.95
C LEU A 155 9.79 14.68 -23.18
N GLY A 156 9.52 15.83 -23.81
CA GLY A 156 10.25 16.27 -25.01
C GLY A 156 9.68 15.75 -26.32
N VAL A 157 8.67 14.86 -26.33
CA VAL A 157 8.02 14.39 -27.58
C VAL A 157 6.61 14.92 -27.63
N THR A 158 6.27 15.59 -28.75
CA THR A 158 4.92 16.05 -29.06
C THR A 158 4.44 15.35 -30.32
N LEU A 159 3.26 14.74 -30.23
CA LEU A 159 2.60 14.03 -31.34
C LEU A 159 1.28 14.72 -31.66
N PHE A 160 1.04 14.95 -32.94
CA PHE A 160 -0.25 15.38 -33.46
C PHE A 160 -0.68 14.46 -34.61
N ILE A 161 -1.94 14.07 -34.61
CA ILE A 161 -2.56 13.25 -35.63
C ILE A 161 -3.82 14.00 -36.11
N ARG A 162 -3.97 14.23 -37.38
CA ARG A 162 -5.17 14.92 -37.88
C ARG A 162 -6.39 14.03 -37.89
N ASP A 163 -6.27 12.82 -38.43
CA ASP A 163 -7.38 11.88 -38.56
C ASP A 163 -6.88 10.43 -38.59
N ILE A 164 -7.77 9.49 -38.26
CA ILE A 164 -7.49 8.05 -38.30
C ILE A 164 -8.58 7.40 -39.13
N SER A 165 -8.16 6.81 -40.26
CA SER A 165 -9.05 6.10 -41.16
C SER A 165 -9.66 4.86 -40.52
N THR A 166 -10.81 4.41 -41.01
CA THR A 166 -11.47 3.16 -40.60
C THR A 166 -10.59 1.91 -40.74
N ASN A 167 -9.59 1.96 -41.63
CA ASN A 167 -8.61 0.89 -41.87
C ASN A 167 -7.40 0.93 -40.91
N GLY A 168 -7.38 1.86 -39.95
CA GLY A 168 -6.27 2.02 -38.99
C GLY A 168 -5.08 2.82 -39.54
N GLU A 169 -5.17 3.38 -40.77
CA GLU A 169 -4.20 4.30 -41.29
C GLU A 169 -4.32 5.67 -40.64
N ILE A 170 -3.21 6.21 -40.21
CA ILE A 170 -3.10 7.48 -39.51
C ILE A 170 -2.74 8.54 -40.54
N LEU A 171 -3.53 9.61 -40.63
CA LEU A 171 -3.39 10.66 -41.63
C LEU A 171 -2.82 11.93 -41.03
N ASP A 172 -1.90 12.58 -41.79
CA ASP A 172 -1.19 13.80 -41.41
C ASP A 172 -0.65 13.79 -39.98
N VAL A 173 0.43 13.09 -39.84
CA VAL A 173 1.17 12.92 -38.58
C VAL A 173 2.24 13.98 -38.49
N PHE A 174 2.29 14.63 -37.33
CA PHE A 174 3.38 15.50 -36.94
C PHE A 174 3.98 15.02 -35.63
N ILE A 175 5.30 14.84 -35.58
CA ILE A 175 6.05 14.43 -34.38
C ILE A 175 7.17 15.44 -34.20
N SER A 176 7.23 16.08 -33.03
CA SER A 176 8.35 16.93 -32.61
C SER A 176 9.09 16.24 -31.47
N ASP A 177 10.36 15.94 -31.68
CA ASP A 177 11.24 15.29 -30.73
C ASP A 177 12.35 16.26 -30.27
N ARG A 178 12.31 16.62 -29.00
CA ARG A 178 13.24 17.54 -28.34
C ARG A 178 13.94 16.88 -27.14
N ARG A 179 14.20 15.57 -27.26
CA ARG A 179 14.91 14.82 -26.21
C ARG A 179 16.41 15.04 -26.26
N ASP A 180 16.94 15.45 -27.42
CA ASP A 180 18.33 15.85 -27.60
C ASP A 180 18.48 17.33 -27.32
N ASP A 181 19.50 17.72 -26.54
CA ASP A 181 19.76 19.12 -26.18
C ASP A 181 20.32 19.94 -27.35
N VAL A 182 20.95 19.28 -28.33
CA VAL A 182 21.62 19.92 -29.49
C VAL A 182 20.72 19.91 -30.72
N PHE A 183 19.97 18.84 -30.92
CA PHE A 183 19.16 18.64 -32.13
C PHE A 183 17.65 18.57 -31.81
N THR A 184 16.86 19.31 -32.55
CA THR A 184 15.41 19.16 -32.57
C THR A 184 15.02 18.47 -33.87
N TYR A 185 14.21 17.42 -33.77
CA TYR A 185 13.73 16.65 -34.94
C TYR A 185 12.21 16.86 -35.06
N ASP A 186 11.77 17.43 -36.16
CA ASP A 186 10.36 17.57 -36.50
C ASP A 186 10.05 16.72 -37.71
N TYR A 187 9.18 15.72 -37.53
CA TYR A 187 8.73 14.81 -38.58
C TYR A 187 7.32 15.20 -39.03
N SER A 188 7.10 15.35 -40.31
CA SER A 188 5.78 15.56 -40.90
C SER A 188 5.56 14.53 -41.99
N ALA A 189 4.50 13.70 -41.91
CA ALA A 189 4.21 12.66 -42.83
C ALA A 189 2.73 12.69 -43.27
N ALA A 190 2.48 12.37 -44.53
CA ALA A 190 1.12 12.33 -45.07
C ALA A 190 0.31 11.18 -44.48
N SER A 191 0.95 10.01 -44.30
CA SER A 191 0.32 8.91 -43.57
C SER A 191 1.31 8.13 -42.71
N ALA A 192 0.77 7.35 -41.75
CA ALA A 192 1.54 6.47 -40.90
C ALA A 192 0.76 5.22 -40.56
N TYR A 193 1.49 4.14 -40.27
CA TYR A 193 0.95 2.92 -39.70
C TYR A 193 1.62 2.63 -38.36
N LEU A 194 0.83 2.26 -37.37
CA LEU A 194 1.35 1.82 -36.07
C LEU A 194 1.58 0.30 -36.13
N LEU A 195 2.84 -0.12 -36.07
CA LEU A 195 3.21 -1.51 -35.87
C LEU A 195 3.52 -1.72 -34.40
N ALA A 196 2.62 -2.43 -33.70
CA ALA A 196 2.81 -2.80 -32.31
C ALA A 196 3.12 -4.30 -32.21
N SER A 197 4.27 -4.63 -31.60
CA SER A 197 4.65 -5.98 -31.17
C SER A 197 4.80 -5.99 -29.66
N GLU A 198 4.91 -7.18 -29.04
CA GLU A 198 4.89 -7.35 -27.56
C GLU A 198 5.81 -6.38 -26.79
N ASN A 199 6.87 -5.85 -27.41
CA ASN A 199 7.83 -4.95 -26.74
C ASN A 199 8.22 -3.71 -27.57
N LYS A 200 7.63 -3.48 -28.76
CA LYS A 200 7.98 -2.33 -29.60
C LYS A 200 6.73 -1.72 -30.22
N ALA A 201 6.61 -0.42 -30.07
CA ALA A 201 5.65 0.39 -30.79
C ALA A 201 6.40 1.29 -31.78
N VAL A 202 6.18 1.07 -33.06
CA VAL A 202 6.91 1.76 -34.12
C VAL A 202 5.91 2.41 -35.07
N PHE A 203 6.10 3.70 -35.35
CA PHE A 203 5.42 4.33 -36.48
C PHE A 203 6.22 4.13 -37.77
N VAL A 204 5.57 3.60 -38.76
CA VAL A 204 6.06 3.64 -40.14
C VAL A 204 5.41 4.85 -40.80
N LEU A 205 6.18 5.92 -40.91
CA LEU A 205 5.79 7.18 -41.54
C LEU A 205 6.02 7.07 -43.04
N THR A 206 5.05 7.50 -43.84
CA THR A 206 5.15 7.46 -45.33
C THR A 206 4.92 8.83 -45.94
N ASN A 207 5.67 9.12 -47.02
CA ASN A 207 5.61 10.37 -47.75
C ASN A 207 5.75 11.62 -46.85
N GLY A 208 6.95 11.81 -46.34
CA GLY A 208 7.15 12.87 -45.33
C GLY A 208 8.45 13.65 -45.47
N VAL A 209 8.59 14.57 -44.57
CA VAL A 209 9.77 15.45 -44.43
C VAL A 209 10.25 15.39 -42.96
N ILE A 210 11.54 15.23 -42.78
CA ILE A 210 12.22 15.45 -41.51
C ILE A 210 12.93 16.82 -41.53
N GLN A 211 12.69 17.62 -40.52
CA GLN A 211 13.38 18.88 -40.26
C GLN A 211 14.29 18.65 -39.08
N ILE A 212 15.57 18.89 -39.25
CA ILE A 212 16.58 18.77 -38.21
C ILE A 212 17.13 20.17 -37.92
N TYR A 213 16.85 20.68 -36.72
CA TYR A 213 17.40 21.97 -36.32
C TYR A 213 18.53 21.75 -35.28
N ASN A 214 19.72 22.21 -35.67
CA ASN A 214 20.86 22.27 -34.77
C ASN A 214 20.84 23.57 -33.98
N THR A 215 20.66 23.48 -32.66
CA THR A 215 20.50 24.66 -31.78
C THR A 215 21.81 25.45 -31.64
N ASP A 216 22.96 24.79 -31.65
CA ASP A 216 24.29 25.42 -31.49
C ASP A 216 24.72 26.17 -32.76
N GLN A 217 24.54 25.54 -33.90
CA GLN A 217 24.94 26.11 -35.20
C GLN A 217 23.84 26.94 -35.85
N LYS A 218 22.60 26.91 -35.32
CA LYS A 218 21.40 27.55 -35.89
C LYS A 218 21.15 27.17 -37.36
N LEU A 219 21.46 25.94 -37.69
CA LEU A 219 21.28 25.39 -39.03
C LEU A 219 20.03 24.52 -39.08
N LEU A 220 19.21 24.73 -40.10
CA LEU A 220 18.04 23.91 -40.42
C LEU A 220 18.37 23.03 -41.62
N SER A 221 18.22 21.73 -41.50
CA SER A 221 18.32 20.73 -42.57
C SER A 221 16.94 20.15 -42.84
N LEU A 222 16.61 19.97 -44.10
CA LEU A 222 15.37 19.40 -44.60
C LEU A 222 15.69 18.18 -45.42
N THR A 223 15.06 17.03 -45.10
CA THR A 223 15.24 15.79 -45.86
C THR A 223 13.87 15.19 -46.13
N ASN A 224 13.58 14.90 -47.39
CA ASN A 224 12.37 14.16 -47.76
C ASN A 224 12.63 12.66 -47.64
N PHE A 225 11.59 11.92 -47.26
CA PHE A 225 11.62 10.46 -47.18
C PHE A 225 10.33 9.87 -47.77
N ASP A 226 10.46 8.73 -48.42
CA ASP A 226 9.31 7.96 -48.91
C ASP A 226 8.76 7.09 -47.78
N GLU A 227 9.64 6.50 -46.96
CA GLU A 227 9.32 5.72 -45.77
C GLU A 227 10.36 5.95 -44.68
N LEU A 228 9.90 6.12 -43.43
CA LEU A 228 10.76 6.31 -42.29
C LEU A 228 10.13 5.61 -41.08
N THR A 229 10.95 4.85 -40.37
CA THR A 229 10.55 4.20 -39.14
C THR A 229 10.91 5.07 -37.92
N TYR A 230 9.91 5.48 -37.17
CA TYR A 230 10.08 6.20 -35.93
C TYR A 230 9.76 5.31 -34.71
N ASP A 231 10.74 5.07 -33.87
CA ASP A 231 10.59 4.23 -32.69
C ASP A 231 9.96 5.02 -31.54
N LEU A 232 8.75 4.61 -31.19
CA LEU A 232 8.01 5.13 -30.05
C LEU A 232 8.23 4.32 -28.77
N SER A 233 9.00 3.21 -28.85
CA SER A 233 9.18 2.30 -27.71
C SER A 233 9.69 3.02 -26.49
N GLU A 234 10.67 3.93 -26.63
CA GLU A 234 11.17 4.73 -25.51
C GLU A 234 10.11 5.67 -24.91
N ALA A 235 9.20 6.17 -25.74
CA ALA A 235 8.09 7.02 -25.27
C ALA A 235 7.05 6.20 -24.49
N PHE A 236 6.88 4.93 -24.85
CA PHE A 236 6.00 3.97 -24.17
C PHE A 236 6.72 3.14 -23.11
N GLU A 237 8.03 2.86 -23.24
CA GLU A 237 8.82 2.10 -22.27
C GLU A 237 8.88 2.79 -20.90
N LYS A 238 8.99 4.11 -20.86
CA LYS A 238 8.99 4.85 -19.59
C LYS A 238 7.66 4.77 -18.84
N ASN A 239 6.55 4.52 -19.56
CA ASN A 239 5.23 4.25 -19.01
C ASN A 239 4.93 2.74 -18.91
N ASN A 240 5.64 1.87 -19.64
CA ASN A 240 5.35 0.46 -19.80
C ASN A 240 6.38 -0.49 -19.16
N GLU A 241 7.43 0.01 -18.52
CA GLU A 241 8.18 -0.85 -17.62
C GLU A 241 7.21 -1.32 -16.54
N HIS A 242 6.72 -2.54 -16.68
CA HIS A 242 6.03 -3.26 -15.64
C HIS A 242 7.02 -3.48 -14.49
N GLN A 243 7.36 -2.37 -13.79
CA GLN A 243 8.22 -2.44 -12.62
C GLN A 243 7.52 -3.25 -11.55
N ILE A 244 7.88 -4.53 -11.50
CA ILE A 244 7.38 -5.43 -10.47
C ILE A 244 7.80 -4.88 -9.10
N ARG A 245 6.81 -4.50 -8.29
CA ARG A 245 7.05 -4.01 -6.94
C ARG A 245 7.27 -5.19 -6.00
N LEU A 246 8.15 -5.04 -5.00
CA LEU A 246 8.39 -6.08 -3.99
C LEU A 246 7.10 -6.58 -3.32
N GLY A 247 6.09 -5.69 -3.16
CA GLY A 247 4.78 -6.07 -2.61
C GLY A 247 4.04 -7.14 -3.42
N GLN A 248 4.28 -7.23 -4.72
CA GLN A 248 3.63 -8.17 -5.64
C GLN A 248 4.31 -9.56 -5.65
N LEU A 249 5.56 -9.63 -5.20
CA LEU A 249 6.31 -10.87 -5.19
C LEU A 249 5.78 -11.82 -4.10
N PRO A 250 5.64 -13.12 -4.41
CA PRO A 250 5.27 -14.12 -3.43
C PRO A 250 6.26 -14.13 -2.25
N THR A 251 5.75 -14.28 -1.04
CA THR A 251 6.59 -14.24 0.17
C THR A 251 7.66 -15.35 0.19
N TYR A 252 7.35 -16.52 -0.39
CA TYR A 252 8.33 -17.61 -0.48
C TYR A 252 9.56 -17.27 -1.33
N LEU A 253 9.38 -16.44 -2.39
CA LEU A 253 10.49 -15.98 -3.24
C LEU A 253 11.41 -15.02 -2.48
N LEU A 254 10.83 -14.11 -1.69
CA LEU A 254 11.60 -13.17 -0.86
C LEU A 254 12.46 -13.89 0.18
N TRP A 255 12.02 -15.07 0.65
CA TRP A 255 12.73 -15.86 1.63
C TRP A 255 13.75 -16.83 1.02
N ASN A 256 13.34 -17.63 0.02
CA ASN A 256 14.16 -18.71 -0.54
C ASN A 256 15.22 -18.20 -1.52
N ASP A 257 14.89 -17.17 -2.31
CA ASP A 257 15.80 -16.60 -3.30
C ASP A 257 15.71 -15.07 -3.33
N PRO A 258 16.29 -14.41 -2.33
CA PRO A 258 16.29 -12.94 -2.27
C PRO A 258 17.05 -12.28 -3.44
N VAL A 259 18.01 -13.00 -4.06
CA VAL A 259 18.77 -12.48 -5.20
C VAL A 259 17.88 -12.43 -6.46
N ALA A 260 17.10 -13.48 -6.71
CA ALA A 260 16.12 -13.47 -7.79
C ALA A 260 15.07 -12.37 -7.58
N ALA A 261 14.61 -12.17 -6.33
CA ALA A 261 13.68 -11.09 -6.00
C ALA A 261 14.28 -9.68 -6.23
N MET A 262 15.58 -9.49 -5.95
CA MET A 262 16.31 -8.25 -6.25
C MET A 262 16.29 -7.94 -7.74
N ASN A 263 16.68 -8.92 -8.55
CA ASN A 263 16.77 -8.77 -10.01
C ASN A 263 15.39 -8.52 -10.63
N THR A 264 14.36 -9.27 -10.16
CA THR A 264 13.00 -9.14 -10.69
C THR A 264 12.36 -7.79 -10.37
N ALA A 265 12.62 -7.24 -9.18
CA ALA A 265 12.04 -5.97 -8.76
C ALA A 265 12.96 -4.77 -8.98
N ASN A 266 14.19 -4.98 -9.46
CA ASN A 266 15.25 -3.96 -9.55
C ASN A 266 15.43 -3.18 -8.23
N LYS A 267 15.61 -3.93 -7.13
CA LYS A 267 15.70 -3.40 -5.76
C LYS A 267 16.94 -3.94 -5.05
N THR A 268 17.36 -3.28 -3.98
CA THR A 268 18.50 -3.71 -3.17
C THR A 268 18.13 -4.87 -2.24
N LEU A 269 19.14 -5.67 -1.83
CA LEU A 269 18.94 -6.75 -0.85
C LEU A 269 18.32 -6.25 0.47
N ALA A 270 18.71 -5.05 0.91
CA ALA A 270 18.15 -4.42 2.10
C ALA A 270 16.63 -4.23 1.99
N GLN A 271 16.16 -3.76 0.84
CA GLN A 271 14.73 -3.56 0.57
C GLN A 271 13.97 -4.88 0.47
N VAL A 272 14.57 -5.93 -0.07
CA VAL A 272 13.96 -7.27 -0.15
C VAL A 272 13.77 -7.85 1.26
N LEU A 273 14.82 -7.83 2.09
CA LEU A 273 14.77 -8.31 3.47
C LEU A 273 13.80 -7.47 4.32
N GLU A 274 13.84 -6.14 4.18
CA GLU A 274 12.87 -5.27 4.87
C GLU A 274 11.45 -5.64 4.50
N ASN A 275 11.14 -5.81 3.20
CA ASN A 275 9.78 -6.15 2.75
C ASN A 275 9.31 -7.50 3.30
N PHE A 276 10.17 -8.52 3.32
CA PHE A 276 9.84 -9.82 3.90
C PHE A 276 9.52 -9.72 5.39
N HIS A 277 10.41 -9.11 6.18
CA HIS A 277 10.23 -9.00 7.64
C HIS A 277 9.09 -8.04 8.01
N SER A 278 8.84 -7.00 7.22
CA SER A 278 7.73 -6.06 7.45
C SER A 278 6.36 -6.71 7.29
N ARG A 279 6.21 -7.74 6.42
CA ARG A 279 4.97 -8.52 6.31
C ARG A 279 4.63 -9.26 7.61
N ILE A 280 5.64 -9.80 8.29
CA ILE A 280 5.47 -10.47 9.58
C ILE A 280 5.23 -9.44 10.68
N GLN A 281 6.01 -8.38 10.69
CA GLN A 281 5.93 -7.31 11.67
C GLN A 281 4.55 -6.64 11.68
N SER A 282 3.98 -6.34 10.51
CA SER A 282 2.66 -5.72 10.40
C SER A 282 1.55 -6.57 11.04
N ALA A 283 1.66 -7.89 10.94
CA ALA A 283 0.74 -8.81 11.60
C ALA A 283 0.93 -8.82 13.13
N LEU A 284 2.19 -8.85 13.62
CA LEU A 284 2.49 -8.82 15.05
C LEU A 284 1.98 -7.55 15.74
N LEU A 285 1.84 -6.46 15.01
CA LEU A 285 1.24 -5.22 15.55
C LEU A 285 -0.20 -5.39 16.01
N CYS A 286 -0.96 -6.38 15.50
CA CYS A 286 -2.30 -6.67 16.01
C CYS A 286 -2.26 -7.09 17.48
N LEU A 287 -1.33 -7.98 17.84
CA LEU A 287 -1.12 -8.41 19.22
C LEU A 287 -0.68 -7.25 20.11
N VAL A 288 0.31 -6.49 19.64
CA VAL A 288 0.84 -5.34 20.38
C VAL A 288 -0.24 -4.28 20.62
N ALA A 289 -1.00 -3.93 19.59
CA ALA A 289 -2.08 -2.96 19.66
C ALA A 289 -3.18 -3.39 20.66
N THR A 290 -3.57 -4.66 20.61
CA THR A 290 -4.51 -5.25 21.59
C THR A 290 -3.98 -5.13 23.01
N LEU A 291 -2.71 -5.50 23.25
CA LEU A 291 -2.12 -5.46 24.58
C LEU A 291 -1.92 -4.03 25.11
N ILE A 292 -1.57 -3.07 24.26
CA ILE A 292 -1.49 -1.64 24.61
C ILE A 292 -2.87 -1.15 25.06
N GLY A 293 -3.92 -1.41 24.28
CA GLY A 293 -5.30 -1.03 24.61
C GLY A 293 -5.73 -1.61 25.97
N PHE A 294 -5.48 -2.91 26.18
CA PHE A 294 -5.77 -3.57 27.45
C PHE A 294 -4.96 -2.98 28.62
N ALA A 295 -3.63 -2.95 28.52
CA ALA A 295 -2.75 -2.55 29.63
C ALA A 295 -3.00 -1.12 30.09
N THR A 296 -3.22 -0.21 29.15
CA THR A 296 -3.45 1.21 29.45
C THR A 296 -4.79 1.42 30.15
N LEU A 297 -5.86 0.79 29.68
CA LEU A 297 -7.17 0.92 30.31
C LEU A 297 -7.29 0.16 31.63
N TYR A 298 -6.59 -0.97 31.73
CA TYR A 298 -6.49 -1.69 33.00
C TYR A 298 -5.77 -0.83 34.06
N ALA A 299 -4.73 -0.08 33.68
CA ALA A 299 -4.01 0.84 34.60
C ALA A 299 -4.85 2.06 35.03
N ALA A 300 -5.92 2.39 34.27
CA ALA A 300 -6.87 3.44 34.67
C ALA A 300 -7.62 3.10 35.98
N GLY A 301 -7.84 1.81 36.23
CA GLY A 301 -8.56 1.33 37.40
C GLY A 301 -10.01 1.82 37.45
N PHE A 302 -10.55 1.96 38.70
CA PHE A 302 -11.96 2.29 38.97
C PHE A 302 -12.31 3.78 38.86
N SER A 303 -11.65 4.58 38.04
CA SER A 303 -11.99 5.99 37.95
C SER A 303 -13.26 6.21 37.14
N ARG A 304 -14.34 6.69 37.75
CA ARG A 304 -15.55 7.16 37.08
C ARG A 304 -15.28 8.39 36.20
N TYR A 305 -14.34 9.23 36.62
CA TYR A 305 -13.93 10.46 35.96
C TYR A 305 -12.51 10.29 35.43
N GLY A 306 -12.33 10.41 34.10
CA GLY A 306 -10.99 10.45 33.50
C GLY A 306 -10.60 9.29 32.61
N ARG A 307 -11.53 8.38 32.23
CA ARG A 307 -11.24 7.29 31.27
C ARG A 307 -10.77 7.82 29.92
N GLY A 308 -11.28 8.98 29.49
CA GLY A 308 -10.85 9.62 28.25
C GLY A 308 -9.33 9.90 28.21
N ARG A 309 -8.73 10.25 29.36
CA ARG A 309 -7.27 10.46 29.46
C ARG A 309 -6.48 9.19 29.19
N PHE A 310 -6.97 8.03 29.63
CA PHE A 310 -6.31 6.75 29.40
C PHE A 310 -6.54 6.24 27.98
N VAL A 311 -7.69 6.55 27.37
CA VAL A 311 -7.91 6.31 25.93
C VAL A 311 -6.94 7.16 25.12
N ALA A 312 -6.81 8.45 25.42
CA ALA A 312 -5.85 9.33 24.77
C ALA A 312 -4.40 8.83 24.97
N LEU A 313 -4.07 8.35 26.16
CA LEU A 313 -2.76 7.76 26.46
C LEU A 313 -2.52 6.46 25.65
N ALA A 314 -3.54 5.62 25.51
CA ALA A 314 -3.46 4.40 24.71
C ALA A 314 -3.24 4.73 23.21
N ILE A 315 -3.95 5.72 22.70
CA ILE A 315 -3.76 6.23 21.32
C ILE A 315 -2.34 6.80 21.17
N PHE A 316 -1.87 7.58 22.14
CA PHE A 316 -0.51 8.12 22.14
C PHE A 316 0.55 7.01 22.09
N PHE A 317 0.39 5.93 22.87
CA PHE A 317 1.31 4.80 22.83
C PHE A 317 1.29 4.07 21.49
N LEU A 318 0.10 3.85 20.93
CA LEU A 318 -0.02 3.24 19.59
C LEU A 318 0.64 4.11 18.51
N ALA A 319 0.44 5.44 18.59
CA ALA A 319 1.08 6.38 17.67
C ALA A 319 2.61 6.33 17.77
N ASN A 320 3.17 6.27 19.00
CA ASN A 320 4.62 6.12 19.19
C ASN A 320 5.16 4.83 18.56
N VAL A 321 4.44 3.70 18.71
CA VAL A 321 4.84 2.43 18.06
C VAL A 321 4.87 2.60 16.53
N LYS A 322 3.89 3.33 15.96
CA LYS A 322 3.86 3.61 14.51
C LYS A 322 4.97 4.56 14.05
N ILE A 323 5.35 5.53 14.88
CA ILE A 323 6.50 6.41 14.60
C ILE A 323 7.79 5.60 14.58
N VAL A 324 8.00 4.73 15.57
CA VAL A 324 9.16 3.84 15.63
C VAL A 324 9.20 2.90 14.41
N GLU A 325 8.05 2.35 13.99
CA GLU A 325 7.94 1.53 12.78
C GLU A 325 8.41 2.30 11.54
N SER A 326 7.91 3.51 11.34
CA SER A 326 8.30 4.34 10.19
C SER A 326 9.79 4.70 10.18
N ALA A 327 10.36 5.03 11.34
CA ALA A 327 11.77 5.33 11.48
C ALA A 327 12.67 4.11 11.19
N VAL A 328 12.27 2.94 11.68
CA VAL A 328 13.00 1.69 11.46
C VAL A 328 12.98 1.28 9.98
N ILE A 329 11.85 1.41 9.29
CA ILE A 329 11.76 1.13 7.85
C ILE A 329 12.76 1.97 7.06
N ALA A 330 12.90 3.26 7.39
CA ALA A 330 13.86 4.13 6.71
C ALA A 330 15.32 3.66 6.89
N ILE A 331 15.69 3.20 8.10
CA ILE A 331 17.04 2.71 8.41
C ILE A 331 17.30 1.35 7.74
N THR A 332 16.34 0.43 7.79
CA THR A 332 16.52 -0.94 7.29
C THR A 332 16.60 -1.01 5.77
N ARG A 333 16.02 -0.06 5.05
CA ARG A 333 16.13 0.03 3.58
C ARG A 333 17.52 0.42 3.07
N SER A 334 18.36 1.00 3.92
CA SER A 334 19.69 1.41 3.53
C SER A 334 20.76 0.33 3.78
N ASN A 335 20.54 -0.58 4.74
CA ASN A 335 21.56 -1.55 5.18
C ASN A 335 20.99 -2.96 5.34
N PRO A 336 21.49 -3.98 4.59
CA PRO A 336 20.98 -5.34 4.67
C PRO A 336 21.10 -5.97 6.06
N SER A 337 22.17 -5.66 6.82
CA SER A 337 22.41 -6.20 8.17
C SER A 337 21.42 -5.67 9.22
N SER A 338 20.68 -4.59 8.91
CA SER A 338 19.75 -3.94 9.85
C SER A 338 18.35 -4.57 9.89
N TRP A 339 18.10 -5.66 9.16
CA TRP A 339 16.79 -6.31 9.13
C TRP A 339 16.21 -6.69 10.52
N PRO A 340 17.00 -7.05 11.56
CA PRO A 340 16.42 -7.38 12.87
C PRO A 340 15.72 -6.19 13.53
N LEU A 341 16.12 -4.96 13.17
CA LEU A 341 15.48 -3.75 13.69
C LEU A 341 14.00 -3.66 13.30
N VAL A 342 13.57 -4.33 12.24
CA VAL A 342 12.16 -4.36 11.81
C VAL A 342 11.23 -4.79 12.96
N TYR A 343 11.69 -5.62 13.89
CA TYR A 343 10.92 -6.10 15.05
C TYR A 343 10.97 -5.16 16.26
N LEU A 344 11.75 -4.08 16.21
CA LEU A 344 11.89 -3.12 17.30
C LEU A 344 10.54 -2.47 17.70
N PRO A 345 9.61 -2.12 16.79
CA PRO A 345 8.29 -1.60 17.18
C PRO A 345 7.49 -2.59 18.04
N THR A 346 7.56 -3.90 17.73
CA THR A 346 6.91 -4.94 18.54
C THR A 346 7.51 -5.01 19.94
N LEU A 347 8.84 -5.04 20.05
CA LEU A 347 9.52 -5.08 21.34
C LEU A 347 9.26 -3.82 22.16
N PHE A 348 9.27 -2.66 21.54
CA PHE A 348 8.95 -1.38 22.16
C PHE A 348 7.51 -1.36 22.69
N GLY A 349 6.53 -1.77 21.87
CA GLY A 349 5.13 -1.83 22.31
C GLY A 349 4.89 -2.84 23.44
N LEU A 350 5.54 -4.01 23.41
CA LEU A 350 5.47 -4.98 24.51
C LEU A 350 6.11 -4.43 25.79
N SER A 351 7.24 -3.74 25.71
CA SER A 351 7.89 -3.11 26.86
C SER A 351 6.97 -2.06 27.52
N MET A 352 6.27 -1.25 26.71
CA MET A 352 5.25 -0.32 27.20
C MET A 352 4.09 -1.03 27.92
N CYS A 353 3.62 -2.15 27.38
CA CYS A 353 2.57 -2.94 28.02
C CYS A 353 3.01 -3.46 29.40
N VAL A 354 4.22 -4.03 29.47
CA VAL A 354 4.79 -4.53 30.74
C VAL A 354 4.96 -3.39 31.76
N PHE A 355 5.44 -2.24 31.30
CA PHE A 355 5.59 -1.06 32.15
C PHE A 355 4.24 -0.62 32.74
N MET A 356 3.19 -0.53 31.91
CA MET A 356 1.85 -0.14 32.35
C MET A 356 1.25 -1.13 33.35
N LEU A 357 1.42 -2.43 33.11
CA LEU A 357 0.92 -3.46 34.01
C LEU A 357 1.62 -3.41 35.38
N LYS A 358 2.95 -3.27 35.40
CA LYS A 358 3.72 -3.12 36.66
C LYS A 358 3.33 -1.86 37.40
N PHE A 359 3.13 -0.74 36.71
CA PHE A 359 2.68 0.51 37.29
C PHE A 359 1.29 0.37 37.98
N SER A 360 0.39 -0.36 37.31
CA SER A 360 -0.92 -0.67 37.87
C SER A 360 -0.85 -1.52 39.14
N GLU A 361 -0.02 -2.58 39.15
CA GLU A 361 0.19 -3.45 40.33
C GLU A 361 0.78 -2.67 41.51
N HIS A 362 1.70 -1.75 41.24
CA HIS A 362 2.31 -0.91 42.29
C HIS A 362 1.29 0.02 42.93
N LYS A 363 0.47 0.70 42.15
CA LYS A 363 -0.65 1.53 42.65
C LYS A 363 -1.64 0.74 43.49
N TRP A 364 -1.93 -0.49 43.12
CA TRP A 364 -2.87 -1.34 43.85
C TRP A 364 -2.33 -1.77 45.21
N LYS A 365 -1.06 -2.14 45.29
CA LYS A 365 -0.36 -2.47 46.55
C LYS A 365 -0.29 -1.28 47.53
N LEU A 366 -0.09 -0.07 46.99
CA LEU A 366 -0.09 1.15 47.84
C LEU A 366 -1.47 1.48 48.40
N ARG A 367 -2.56 1.22 47.66
CA ARG A 367 -3.94 1.40 48.15
C ARG A 367 -4.31 0.40 49.22
N LEU A 368 -3.90 -0.86 49.12
CA LEU A 368 -4.14 -1.89 50.11
C LEU A 368 -3.36 -1.67 51.42
N LYS A 369 -2.24 -0.95 51.41
CA LYS A 369 -1.48 -0.58 52.61
C LYS A 369 -2.05 0.66 53.32
N ARG A 370 -2.93 1.41 52.67
CA ARG A 370 -3.46 2.68 53.19
C ARG A 370 -4.88 2.54 53.77
N ASN A 371 -5.54 1.41 53.54
CA ASN A 371 -6.77 0.96 54.21
C ASN A 371 -6.47 -0.17 55.22
#